data_c1e07c7d1025879cc06a51c1c411d971
#
_entry.id   c1e07c7d1025879cc06a51c1c411d971
#
_cell.length_a   1.000
_cell.length_b   1.000
_cell.length_c   1.000
_cell.angle_alpha   90.00
_cell.angle_beta   90.00
_cell.angle_gamma   90.00
#
_symmetry.space_group_name_H-M   'P 1'
#
loop_
_entity.id
_entity.type
_entity.pdbx_description
1 polymer ?
#
loop_
_entity_poly.entity_id
_entity_poly.type
_entity_poly.pdbx_seq_one_letter_code
_entity_poly.pdbx_strand_id
1 'polypeptide(L)'
;MLLMIATHAIVAHTGLEEKEVLSLFEVPPQPEWGDVAFPCFVLAKKFRKSPQHIAMELAELVSREAGLTASASGAYVNITLDRSAHIPSMLAELRKAEFLKPNIGYGQRVVIDMSSPNIAKPFGIGHLRSTVIGAALYRILGETGYVPISVNHLGDWGTQFGKQIAAYKRWGNEEQLQHDPIGESLKLYVRFHQEAEHDPSLEDEGREWFRRLEQGDTEAQQLWEFFVEVSLGEFDRMYQRLNISFDHVLGESFYNDKMQAVVAQLRAKGLLEESDGALVVRLEDEQLPPCLILKKDGTTIYPTRDLATAIYRHEVMKADRLLYVVGGEQKLHFQQVFAVLKHAGETWAEQCEHVPFGLMRFAGKKMSTRRGKVVKLEEVLDEAVARAQDIITEKNPNLLEQQAIAEDVGIGAIIFGDLKNNRLNEVDFSLEEALTFEGETGPYVQYTHARIRSLLEKARAHSDVDSTSSDNVLAQDGHSPDLNIVSDEMLGDAGWALLKQLDRYHGQLIRAARQLEPSVIARFALDTAQAFNRFYAKERIVDGGQWRIQLAEQTADMLASTLRLLGLKAPNRM
;
A
#
# COMPACT_ATOMS: atom_id res chain seq x y z
N MET A 1 -17.40 6.40 -14.56
CA MET A 1 -18.56 7.00 -15.24
C MET A 1 -18.81 6.40 -16.63
N LEU A 2 -17.81 6.33 -17.50
CA LEU A 2 -17.92 5.71 -18.83
C LEU A 2 -18.54 4.30 -18.79
N LEU A 3 -17.99 3.42 -17.90
CA LEU A 3 -18.56 2.09 -17.71
C LEU A 3 -19.98 2.12 -17.18
N MET A 4 -20.36 3.09 -16.34
CA MET A 4 -21.73 3.20 -15.83
C MET A 4 -22.71 3.59 -16.91
N ILE A 5 -22.34 4.53 -17.79
CA ILE A 5 -23.17 4.93 -18.93
C ILE A 5 -23.44 3.72 -19.83
N ALA A 6 -22.37 3.00 -20.22
CA ALA A 6 -22.51 1.79 -21.03
C ALA A 6 -23.29 0.68 -20.30
N THR A 7 -23.09 0.54 -18.96
CA THR A 7 -23.82 -0.43 -18.14
C THR A 7 -25.31 -0.16 -18.14
N HIS A 8 -25.73 1.08 -17.92
CA HIS A 8 -27.15 1.43 -17.92
C HIS A 8 -27.81 1.08 -19.26
N ALA A 9 -27.13 1.38 -20.38
CA ALA A 9 -27.64 1.02 -21.71
C ALA A 9 -27.77 -0.51 -21.89
N ILE A 10 -26.79 -1.30 -21.45
CA ILE A 10 -26.85 -2.76 -21.54
C ILE A 10 -27.94 -3.33 -20.61
N VAL A 11 -28.01 -2.88 -19.36
CA VAL A 11 -29.02 -3.30 -18.38
C VAL A 11 -30.44 -3.04 -18.87
N ALA A 12 -30.69 -1.84 -19.42
CA ALA A 12 -32.01 -1.44 -19.95
C ALA A 12 -32.52 -2.42 -21.01
N HIS A 13 -31.65 -2.99 -21.84
CA HIS A 13 -32.05 -3.86 -22.96
C HIS A 13 -31.84 -5.37 -22.67
N THR A 14 -31.09 -5.73 -21.64
CA THR A 14 -30.82 -7.14 -21.35
C THR A 14 -31.50 -7.67 -20.10
N GLY A 15 -31.85 -6.79 -19.16
CA GLY A 15 -32.37 -7.17 -17.84
C GLY A 15 -31.37 -8.05 -17.03
N LEU A 16 -30.06 -7.83 -17.22
CA LEU A 16 -29.01 -8.33 -16.34
C LEU A 16 -28.87 -7.38 -15.14
N GLU A 17 -28.30 -7.92 -14.07
CA GLU A 17 -27.94 -7.09 -12.91
C GLU A 17 -26.77 -6.17 -13.25
N GLU A 18 -26.80 -4.93 -12.77
CA GLU A 18 -25.76 -3.91 -13.01
C GLU A 18 -24.34 -4.41 -12.68
N LYS A 19 -24.22 -5.06 -11.52
CA LYS A 19 -22.94 -5.64 -11.07
C LYS A 19 -22.39 -6.71 -12.00
N GLU A 20 -23.29 -7.52 -12.58
CA GLU A 20 -22.92 -8.55 -13.56
C GLU A 20 -22.40 -7.89 -14.84
N VAL A 21 -23.15 -6.93 -15.38
CA VAL A 21 -22.77 -6.20 -16.61
C VAL A 21 -21.43 -5.50 -16.44
N LEU A 22 -21.22 -4.77 -15.32
CA LEU A 22 -19.96 -4.09 -15.02
C LEU A 22 -18.75 -5.04 -15.03
N SER A 23 -18.93 -6.28 -14.55
CA SER A 23 -17.84 -7.28 -14.49
C SER A 23 -17.47 -7.89 -15.84
N LEU A 24 -18.34 -7.73 -16.84
CA LEU A 24 -18.19 -8.35 -18.16
C LEU A 24 -17.56 -7.42 -19.21
N PHE A 25 -17.51 -6.10 -18.95
CA PHE A 25 -16.91 -5.19 -19.92
C PHE A 25 -15.43 -5.43 -20.12
N GLU A 26 -15.02 -5.39 -21.37
CA GLU A 26 -13.65 -5.48 -21.82
C GLU A 26 -13.23 -4.20 -22.55
N VAL A 27 -11.92 -3.94 -22.61
CA VAL A 27 -11.37 -2.87 -23.45
C VAL A 27 -11.11 -3.44 -24.83
N PRO A 28 -11.68 -2.85 -25.89
CA PRO A 28 -11.39 -3.30 -27.26
C PRO A 28 -9.89 -3.25 -27.55
N PRO A 29 -9.34 -4.25 -28.28
CA PRO A 29 -7.90 -4.28 -28.61
C PRO A 29 -7.45 -3.14 -29.53
N GLN A 30 -8.37 -2.54 -30.28
CA GLN A 30 -8.11 -1.42 -31.17
C GLN A 30 -9.02 -0.25 -30.79
N PRO A 31 -8.47 0.98 -30.61
CA PRO A 31 -9.25 2.15 -30.19
C PRO A 31 -10.41 2.53 -31.12
N GLU A 32 -10.26 2.25 -32.42
CA GLU A 32 -11.29 2.49 -33.44
C GLU A 32 -12.51 1.57 -33.30
N TRP A 33 -12.42 0.51 -32.53
CA TRP A 33 -13.56 -0.39 -32.28
C TRP A 33 -14.51 0.14 -31.21
N GLY A 34 -14.12 1.13 -30.44
CA GLY A 34 -14.94 1.79 -29.43
C GLY A 34 -14.22 1.96 -28.09
N ASP A 35 -14.96 2.45 -27.12
CA ASP A 35 -14.46 2.73 -25.78
C ASP A 35 -14.55 1.50 -24.86
N VAL A 36 -15.60 0.68 -25.02
CA VAL A 36 -15.82 -0.56 -24.27
C VAL A 36 -16.48 -1.62 -25.13
N ALA A 37 -16.26 -2.89 -24.82
CA ALA A 37 -16.85 -4.05 -25.47
C ALA A 37 -17.62 -4.90 -24.47
N PHE A 38 -18.84 -5.31 -24.84
CA PHE A 38 -19.68 -6.21 -24.05
C PHE A 38 -19.81 -7.57 -24.74
N PRO A 39 -19.45 -8.70 -24.07
CA PRO A 39 -19.55 -10.04 -24.63
C PRO A 39 -20.98 -10.58 -24.55
N CYS A 40 -21.59 -10.88 -25.69
CA CYS A 40 -22.96 -11.39 -25.78
C CYS A 40 -23.08 -12.90 -25.54
N PHE A 41 -21.98 -13.63 -25.29
CA PHE A 41 -22.02 -15.07 -25.00
C PHE A 41 -22.88 -15.40 -23.78
N VAL A 42 -22.83 -14.54 -22.75
CA VAL A 42 -23.59 -14.70 -21.50
C VAL A 42 -25.10 -14.65 -21.72
N LEU A 43 -25.55 -13.99 -22.79
CA LEU A 43 -26.96 -13.80 -23.13
C LEU A 43 -27.53 -14.95 -23.98
N ALA A 44 -26.69 -15.79 -24.59
CA ALA A 44 -27.11 -16.80 -25.55
C ALA A 44 -28.17 -17.76 -24.99
N LYS A 45 -27.98 -18.21 -23.75
CA LYS A 45 -28.94 -19.10 -23.07
C LYS A 45 -30.25 -18.38 -22.70
N LYS A 46 -30.14 -17.11 -22.24
CA LYS A 46 -31.30 -16.30 -21.82
C LYS A 46 -32.20 -15.97 -23.01
N PHE A 47 -31.62 -15.53 -24.12
CA PHE A 47 -32.38 -15.12 -25.32
C PHE A 47 -32.60 -16.24 -26.33
N ARG A 48 -31.99 -17.41 -26.14
CA ARG A 48 -32.07 -18.57 -27.07
C ARG A 48 -31.69 -18.20 -28.52
N LYS A 49 -30.70 -17.35 -28.67
CA LYS A 49 -30.17 -16.86 -29.95
C LYS A 49 -28.65 -17.03 -30.00
N SER A 50 -28.07 -17.00 -31.19
CA SER A 50 -26.61 -16.98 -31.31
C SER A 50 -26.03 -15.69 -30.75
N PRO A 51 -24.84 -15.72 -30.10
CA PRO A 51 -24.19 -14.52 -29.56
C PRO A 51 -24.03 -13.40 -30.60
N GLN A 52 -23.73 -13.75 -31.84
CA GLN A 52 -23.57 -12.80 -32.94
C GLN A 52 -24.89 -12.08 -33.26
N HIS A 53 -26.00 -12.81 -33.28
CA HIS A 53 -27.31 -12.22 -33.56
C HIS A 53 -27.75 -11.29 -32.40
N ILE A 54 -27.48 -11.72 -31.16
CA ILE A 54 -27.73 -10.87 -29.98
C ILE A 54 -26.88 -9.60 -30.03
N ALA A 55 -25.60 -9.69 -30.43
CA ALA A 55 -24.73 -8.54 -30.55
C ALA A 55 -25.23 -7.53 -31.58
N MET A 56 -25.77 -7.99 -32.73
CA MET A 56 -26.35 -7.11 -33.75
C MET A 56 -27.60 -6.39 -33.23
N GLU A 57 -28.54 -7.13 -32.65
CA GLU A 57 -29.76 -6.53 -32.10
C GLU A 57 -29.45 -5.56 -30.96
N LEU A 58 -28.54 -5.94 -30.05
CA LEU A 58 -28.19 -5.11 -28.89
C LEU A 58 -27.42 -3.84 -29.33
N ALA A 59 -26.57 -3.92 -30.35
CA ALA A 59 -25.88 -2.75 -30.89
C ALA A 59 -26.87 -1.73 -31.48
N GLU A 60 -27.92 -2.17 -32.19
CA GLU A 60 -28.97 -1.27 -32.67
C GLU A 60 -29.75 -0.60 -31.53
N LEU A 61 -30.06 -1.35 -30.46
CA LEU A 61 -30.77 -0.83 -29.30
C LEU A 61 -29.93 0.19 -28.53
N VAL A 62 -28.67 -0.14 -28.24
CA VAL A 62 -27.74 0.75 -27.54
C VAL A 62 -27.46 2.03 -28.35
N SER A 63 -27.41 1.95 -29.68
CA SER A 63 -27.22 3.12 -30.54
C SER A 63 -28.44 4.08 -30.57
N ARG A 64 -29.58 3.70 -29.98
CA ARG A 64 -30.74 4.60 -29.79
C ARG A 64 -30.63 5.45 -28.53
N GLU A 65 -29.75 5.05 -27.61
CA GLU A 65 -29.48 5.82 -26.40
C GLU A 65 -28.71 7.11 -26.74
N ALA A 66 -29.07 8.21 -26.13
CA ALA A 66 -28.45 9.51 -26.39
C ALA A 66 -26.97 9.50 -26.03
N GLY A 67 -26.13 9.95 -26.97
CA GLY A 67 -24.69 10.06 -26.76
C GLY A 67 -23.93 8.73 -26.83
N LEU A 68 -24.56 7.66 -27.36
CA LEU A 68 -23.92 6.37 -27.60
C LEU A 68 -23.99 5.96 -29.07
N THR A 69 -22.93 5.33 -29.54
CA THR A 69 -22.90 4.61 -30.80
C THR A 69 -22.40 3.20 -30.51
N ALA A 70 -23.04 2.19 -31.09
CA ALA A 70 -22.64 0.82 -30.88
C ALA A 70 -22.56 0.05 -32.21
N SER A 71 -21.61 -0.86 -32.28
CA SER A 71 -21.42 -1.76 -33.43
C SER A 71 -21.20 -3.20 -32.97
N ALA A 72 -21.69 -4.15 -33.75
CA ALA A 72 -21.43 -5.55 -33.47
C ALA A 72 -20.13 -6.02 -34.17
N SER A 73 -19.26 -6.68 -33.42
CA SER A 73 -18.06 -7.35 -33.95
C SER A 73 -18.03 -8.79 -33.43
N GLY A 74 -18.41 -9.73 -34.29
CA GLY A 74 -18.61 -11.11 -33.87
C GLY A 74 -19.67 -11.21 -32.76
N ALA A 75 -19.30 -11.71 -31.63
CA ALA A 75 -20.18 -11.86 -30.46
C ALA A 75 -20.04 -10.71 -29.44
N TYR A 76 -19.46 -9.59 -29.82
CA TYR A 76 -19.26 -8.43 -28.97
C TYR A 76 -20.08 -7.23 -29.47
N VAL A 77 -20.61 -6.44 -28.53
CA VAL A 77 -21.10 -5.10 -28.77
C VAL A 77 -20.02 -4.12 -28.35
N ASN A 78 -19.45 -3.42 -29.32
CA ASN A 78 -18.49 -2.35 -29.11
C ASN A 78 -19.25 -1.03 -28.99
N ILE A 79 -19.06 -0.32 -27.90
CA ILE A 79 -19.78 0.93 -27.58
C ILE A 79 -18.77 2.08 -27.62
N THR A 80 -19.12 3.13 -28.33
CA THR A 80 -18.40 4.40 -28.40
C THR A 80 -19.26 5.50 -27.80
N LEU A 81 -18.69 6.31 -26.92
CA LEU A 81 -19.35 7.47 -26.34
C LEU A 81 -19.16 8.70 -27.24
N ASP A 82 -20.25 9.46 -27.42
CA ASP A 82 -20.15 10.79 -28.01
C ASP A 82 -19.37 11.70 -27.05
N ARG A 83 -18.18 12.10 -27.46
CA ARG A 83 -17.25 12.89 -26.65
C ARG A 83 -17.87 14.21 -26.24
N SER A 84 -18.55 14.90 -27.19
CA SER A 84 -19.16 16.21 -26.94
C SER A 84 -20.26 16.15 -25.88
N ALA A 85 -21.05 15.08 -25.87
CA ALA A 85 -22.13 14.87 -24.92
C ALA A 85 -21.63 14.50 -23.52
N HIS A 86 -20.50 13.76 -23.40
CA HIS A 86 -20.09 13.17 -22.13
C HIS A 86 -18.91 13.86 -21.43
N ILE A 87 -18.04 14.59 -22.14
CA ILE A 87 -16.86 15.22 -21.52
C ILE A 87 -17.21 16.18 -20.39
N PRO A 88 -18.16 17.12 -20.53
CA PRO A 88 -18.46 18.05 -19.45
C PRO A 88 -18.88 17.33 -18.16
N SER A 89 -19.71 16.31 -18.29
CA SER A 89 -20.18 15.51 -17.15
C SER A 89 -19.05 14.65 -16.54
N MET A 90 -18.17 14.10 -17.36
CA MET A 90 -16.98 13.35 -16.89
C MET A 90 -16.02 14.25 -16.11
N LEU A 91 -15.67 15.42 -16.63
CA LEU A 91 -14.80 16.38 -15.95
C LEU A 91 -15.41 16.86 -14.63
N ALA A 92 -16.74 17.07 -14.59
CA ALA A 92 -17.43 17.45 -13.37
C ALA A 92 -17.41 16.29 -12.32
N GLU A 93 -17.58 15.05 -12.77
CA GLU A 93 -17.55 13.86 -11.90
C GLU A 93 -16.20 13.66 -11.23
N LEU A 94 -15.09 13.84 -11.98
CA LEU A 94 -13.73 13.70 -11.45
C LEU A 94 -13.42 14.63 -10.26
N ARG A 95 -14.23 15.67 -10.04
CA ARG A 95 -14.08 16.62 -8.93
C ARG A 95 -14.92 16.29 -7.70
N LYS A 96 -15.85 15.34 -7.83
CA LYS A 96 -16.74 15.00 -6.72
C LYS A 96 -16.00 14.23 -5.64
N ALA A 97 -16.31 14.57 -4.39
CA ALA A 97 -15.70 13.90 -3.23
C ALA A 97 -16.01 12.40 -3.23
N GLU A 98 -17.21 12.00 -3.61
CA GLU A 98 -17.64 10.59 -3.67
C GLU A 98 -16.88 9.80 -4.74
N PHE A 99 -16.48 10.46 -5.84
CA PHE A 99 -15.64 9.84 -6.87
C PHE A 99 -14.22 9.61 -6.36
N LEU A 100 -13.66 10.61 -5.67
CA LEU A 100 -12.29 10.57 -5.16
C LEU A 100 -12.15 9.68 -3.92
N LYS A 101 -13.20 9.58 -3.10
CA LYS A 101 -13.22 8.87 -1.82
C LYS A 101 -14.45 7.96 -1.71
N PRO A 102 -14.42 6.78 -2.37
CA PRO A 102 -15.52 5.82 -2.26
C PRO A 102 -15.68 5.31 -0.83
N ASN A 103 -16.90 5.31 -0.31
CA ASN A 103 -17.17 4.81 1.02
C ASN A 103 -17.65 3.35 0.99
N ILE A 104 -16.71 2.41 0.82
CA ILE A 104 -17.01 0.96 0.88
C ILE A 104 -16.77 0.36 2.27
N GLY A 105 -16.04 1.08 3.13
CA GLY A 105 -15.72 0.66 4.49
C GLY A 105 -16.81 0.95 5.52
N TYR A 106 -17.69 1.92 5.22
CA TYR A 106 -18.79 2.32 6.11
C TYR A 106 -18.39 2.56 7.57
N GLY A 107 -17.15 3.02 7.80
CA GLY A 107 -16.63 3.27 9.14
C GLY A 107 -16.14 2.03 9.90
N GLN A 108 -16.08 0.85 9.27
CA GLN A 108 -15.51 -0.34 9.89
C GLN A 108 -14.07 -0.10 10.33
N ARG A 109 -13.75 -0.55 11.55
CA ARG A 109 -12.42 -0.41 12.16
C ARG A 109 -11.52 -1.57 11.73
N VAL A 110 -10.41 -1.26 11.09
CA VAL A 110 -9.45 -2.26 10.59
C VAL A 110 -8.12 -2.06 11.30
N VAL A 111 -7.75 -3.00 12.17
CA VAL A 111 -6.41 -3.00 12.79
C VAL A 111 -5.41 -3.64 11.82
N ILE A 112 -4.31 -2.96 11.58
CA ILE A 112 -3.24 -3.38 10.66
C ILE A 112 -1.95 -3.56 11.46
N ASP A 113 -1.52 -4.81 11.60
CA ASP A 113 -0.22 -5.18 12.15
C ASP A 113 0.81 -5.06 11.03
N MET A 114 1.80 -4.20 11.19
CA MET A 114 2.79 -3.94 10.15
C MET A 114 4.13 -3.51 10.72
N SER A 115 5.21 -3.66 9.96
CA SER A 115 6.60 -3.36 10.30
C SER A 115 7.21 -4.37 11.29
N SER A 116 6.88 -4.30 12.56
CA SER A 116 7.20 -5.28 13.60
C SER A 116 8.70 -5.66 13.69
N PRO A 117 9.62 -4.67 13.76
CA PRO A 117 11.04 -4.96 13.87
C PRO A 117 11.41 -5.51 15.26
N ASN A 118 12.52 -6.26 15.31
CA ASN A 118 13.07 -6.72 16.57
C ASN A 118 13.93 -5.63 17.21
N ILE A 119 13.75 -5.40 18.49
CA ILE A 119 14.58 -4.51 19.32
C ILE A 119 16.03 -4.99 19.33
N ALA A 120 16.97 -4.07 19.49
CA ALA A 120 18.42 -4.29 19.50
C ALA A 120 18.99 -4.93 18.22
N LYS A 121 18.24 -4.86 17.12
CA LYS A 121 18.71 -5.25 15.78
C LYS A 121 18.53 -4.07 14.82
N PRO A 122 19.42 -3.94 13.82
CA PRO A 122 19.28 -2.87 12.84
C PRO A 122 17.98 -3.02 12.05
N PHE A 123 17.36 -1.88 11.74
CA PHE A 123 16.25 -1.84 10.81
C PHE A 123 16.76 -2.18 9.41
N GLY A 124 16.63 -3.45 9.05
CA GLY A 124 17.11 -3.95 7.77
C GLY A 124 16.06 -3.79 6.68
N ILE A 125 16.51 -3.84 5.44
CA ILE A 125 15.63 -3.78 4.26
C ILE A 125 14.56 -4.89 4.25
N GLY A 126 14.77 -5.99 4.97
CA GLY A 126 13.77 -7.05 5.15
C GLY A 126 12.49 -6.59 5.86
N HIS A 127 12.56 -5.53 6.68
CA HIS A 127 11.41 -4.93 7.33
C HIS A 127 10.68 -3.91 6.43
N LEU A 128 11.35 -3.42 5.36
CA LEU A 128 10.79 -2.40 4.48
C LEU A 128 9.45 -2.84 3.91
N ARG A 129 9.35 -4.07 3.38
CA ARG A 129 8.13 -4.54 2.70
C ARG A 129 6.91 -4.53 3.61
N SER A 130 7.00 -5.11 4.81
CA SER A 130 5.90 -5.06 5.79
C SER A 130 5.50 -3.62 6.09
N THR A 131 6.49 -2.74 6.26
CA THR A 131 6.33 -1.34 6.62
C THR A 131 5.62 -0.54 5.52
N VAL A 132 6.12 -0.59 4.27
CA VAL A 132 5.56 0.23 3.17
C VAL A 132 4.25 -0.33 2.63
N ILE A 133 4.09 -1.67 2.55
CA ILE A 133 2.83 -2.30 2.16
C ILE A 133 1.75 -1.97 3.19
N GLY A 134 2.04 -2.17 4.49
CA GLY A 134 1.11 -1.86 5.57
C GLY A 134 0.69 -0.40 5.59
N ALA A 135 1.64 0.53 5.46
CA ALA A 135 1.36 1.97 5.41
C ALA A 135 0.55 2.39 4.17
N ALA A 136 0.80 1.76 3.01
CA ALA A 136 -0.02 2.00 1.82
C ALA A 136 -1.45 1.49 2.02
N LEU A 137 -1.63 0.29 2.60
CA LEU A 137 -2.94 -0.26 2.92
C LEU A 137 -3.69 0.60 3.95
N TYR A 138 -2.99 1.11 4.97
CA TYR A 138 -3.57 2.06 5.93
C TYR A 138 -4.18 3.26 5.22
N ARG A 139 -3.44 3.89 4.29
CA ARG A 139 -3.91 5.06 3.54
C ARG A 139 -5.04 4.71 2.56
N ILE A 140 -4.92 3.60 1.83
CA ILE A 140 -5.94 3.12 0.87
C ILE A 140 -7.25 2.80 1.58
N LEU A 141 -7.20 2.09 2.71
CA LEU A 141 -8.40 1.76 3.49
C LEU A 141 -9.05 3.03 4.08
N GLY A 142 -8.26 3.97 4.61
CA GLY A 142 -8.78 5.25 5.08
C GLY A 142 -9.48 6.05 3.98
N GLU A 143 -8.91 6.09 2.77
CA GLU A 143 -9.51 6.80 1.63
C GLU A 143 -10.79 6.13 1.11
N THR A 144 -11.00 4.85 1.43
CA THR A 144 -12.18 4.07 1.03
C THR A 144 -13.22 3.90 2.14
N GLY A 145 -13.17 4.74 3.18
CA GLY A 145 -14.20 4.85 4.22
C GLY A 145 -14.09 3.85 5.37
N TYR A 146 -12.97 3.12 5.49
CA TYR A 146 -12.64 2.40 6.71
C TYR A 146 -12.01 3.33 7.74
N VAL A 147 -11.95 2.88 8.99
CA VAL A 147 -11.17 3.50 10.08
C VAL A 147 -9.95 2.60 10.35
N PRO A 148 -8.84 2.79 9.63
CA PRO A 148 -7.66 1.99 9.85
C PRO A 148 -6.98 2.38 11.16
N ILE A 149 -6.38 1.40 11.83
CA ILE A 149 -5.58 1.56 13.05
C ILE A 149 -4.28 0.79 12.84
N SER A 150 -3.17 1.48 12.81
CA SER A 150 -1.85 0.89 12.62
C SER A 150 -1.24 0.47 13.96
N VAL A 151 -0.71 -0.76 14.01
CA VAL A 151 0.01 -1.29 15.17
C VAL A 151 1.40 -1.74 14.75
N ASN A 152 2.42 -1.22 15.44
CA ASN A 152 3.78 -1.72 15.36
C ASN A 152 3.97 -2.74 16.50
N HIS A 153 3.95 -4.03 16.13
CA HIS A 153 4.10 -5.15 17.06
C HIS A 153 5.57 -5.53 17.20
N LEU A 154 6.29 -4.79 18.05
CA LEU A 154 7.73 -4.95 18.19
C LEU A 154 8.13 -6.29 18.80
N GLY A 155 9.20 -6.89 18.29
CA GLY A 155 9.85 -8.03 18.92
C GLY A 155 10.74 -7.56 20.09
N ASP A 156 10.11 -7.21 21.20
CA ASP A 156 10.75 -6.66 22.39
C ASP A 156 10.84 -7.64 23.57
N TRP A 157 10.55 -8.93 23.34
CA TRP A 157 10.58 -9.96 24.36
C TRP A 157 11.18 -11.27 23.85
N GLY A 158 11.86 -11.99 24.76
CA GLY A 158 12.44 -13.30 24.44
C GLY A 158 13.89 -13.48 24.95
N THR A 159 14.39 -14.70 24.87
CA THR A 159 15.73 -15.09 25.35
C THR A 159 16.86 -14.27 24.73
N GLN A 160 16.66 -13.68 23.58
CA GLN A 160 17.62 -12.76 22.94
C GLN A 160 17.96 -11.55 23.81
N PHE A 161 17.03 -11.08 24.65
CA PHE A 161 17.29 -9.97 25.56
C PHE A 161 18.19 -10.38 26.73
N GLY A 162 18.02 -11.59 27.25
CA GLY A 162 18.96 -12.12 28.22
C GLY A 162 20.38 -12.22 27.67
N LYS A 163 20.54 -12.67 26.44
CA LYS A 163 21.84 -12.70 25.75
C LYS A 163 22.41 -11.30 25.52
N GLN A 164 21.55 -10.34 25.16
CA GLN A 164 21.96 -8.95 24.95
C GLN A 164 22.43 -8.31 26.27
N ILE A 165 21.70 -8.55 27.37
CA ILE A 165 22.05 -8.09 28.71
C ILE A 165 23.38 -8.72 29.16
N ALA A 166 23.55 -10.04 29.00
CA ALA A 166 24.80 -10.72 29.33
C ALA A 166 25.99 -10.17 28.53
N ALA A 167 25.81 -9.95 27.23
CA ALA A 167 26.81 -9.35 26.36
C ALA A 167 27.21 -7.94 26.83
N TYR A 168 26.20 -7.11 27.14
CA TYR A 168 26.43 -5.75 27.63
C TYR A 168 27.17 -5.74 28.98
N LYS A 169 26.77 -6.58 29.92
CA LYS A 169 27.43 -6.68 31.24
C LYS A 169 28.90 -7.10 31.14
N ARG A 170 29.25 -7.93 30.15
CA ARG A 170 30.63 -8.42 29.95
C ARG A 170 31.50 -7.47 29.12
N TRP A 171 30.95 -6.88 28.08
CA TRP A 171 31.72 -6.17 27.05
C TRP A 171 31.17 -4.80 26.68
N GLY A 172 30.03 -4.40 27.24
CA GLY A 172 29.37 -3.15 26.92
C GLY A 172 30.15 -1.94 27.40
N ASN A 173 30.02 -0.87 26.65
CA ASN A 173 30.49 0.46 26.99
C ASN A 173 29.33 1.45 26.82
N GLU A 174 28.95 2.10 27.91
CA GLU A 174 27.78 2.99 27.94
C GLU A 174 27.94 4.18 26.98
N GLU A 175 29.14 4.78 26.90
CA GLU A 175 29.42 5.90 26.01
C GLU A 175 29.31 5.50 24.53
N GLN A 176 29.82 4.31 24.17
CA GLN A 176 29.70 3.79 22.81
C GLN A 176 28.26 3.44 22.46
N LEU A 177 27.52 2.87 23.42
CA LEU A 177 26.11 2.53 23.23
C LEU A 177 25.23 3.77 23.10
N GLN A 178 25.53 4.86 23.78
CA GLN A 178 24.84 6.15 23.61
C GLN A 178 25.16 6.82 22.26
N HIS A 179 26.38 6.63 21.74
CA HIS A 179 26.81 7.20 20.46
C HIS A 179 26.28 6.44 19.23
N ASP A 180 26.33 5.11 19.25
CA ASP A 180 25.85 4.22 18.17
C ASP A 180 25.04 3.06 18.79
N PRO A 181 23.80 3.31 19.25
CA PRO A 181 23.02 2.33 20.01
C PRO A 181 22.81 1.02 19.28
N ILE A 182 22.41 1.10 18.02
CA ILE A 182 22.09 -0.08 17.21
C ILE A 182 23.35 -0.81 16.73
N GLY A 183 24.34 -0.06 16.28
CA GLY A 183 25.61 -0.66 15.84
C GLY A 183 26.32 -1.37 16.98
N GLU A 184 26.38 -0.77 18.16
CA GLU A 184 27.00 -1.37 19.34
C GLU A 184 26.19 -2.58 19.86
N SER A 185 24.85 -2.46 19.91
CA SER A 185 23.99 -3.59 20.25
C SER A 185 24.19 -4.79 19.31
N LEU A 186 24.33 -4.54 18.00
CA LEU A 186 24.59 -5.59 17.02
C LEU A 186 25.98 -6.21 17.23
N LYS A 187 27.03 -5.40 17.47
CA LYS A 187 28.38 -5.91 17.77
C LYS A 187 28.38 -6.80 19.00
N LEU A 188 27.72 -6.37 20.08
CA LEU A 188 27.57 -7.16 21.30
C LEU A 188 26.83 -8.47 21.05
N TYR A 189 25.73 -8.44 20.27
CA TYR A 189 24.98 -9.63 19.92
C TYR A 189 25.79 -10.62 19.08
N VAL A 190 26.51 -10.14 18.07
CA VAL A 190 27.37 -10.98 17.22
C VAL A 190 28.50 -11.56 18.05
N ARG A 191 29.17 -10.76 18.88
CA ARG A 191 30.24 -11.21 19.77
C ARG A 191 29.75 -12.28 20.73
N PHE A 192 28.58 -12.10 21.34
CA PHE A 192 27.99 -13.11 22.23
C PHE A 192 27.88 -14.48 21.53
N HIS A 193 27.37 -14.53 20.33
CA HIS A 193 27.21 -15.79 19.61
C HIS A 193 28.55 -16.41 19.20
N GLN A 194 29.55 -15.60 18.82
CA GLN A 194 30.90 -16.09 18.49
C GLN A 194 31.58 -16.67 19.72
N GLU A 195 31.52 -15.99 20.85
CA GLU A 195 32.13 -16.47 22.10
C GLU A 195 31.39 -17.70 22.67
N ALA A 196 30.06 -17.76 22.52
CA ALA A 196 29.24 -18.89 22.97
C ALA A 196 29.54 -20.20 22.20
N GLU A 197 30.07 -20.13 20.98
CA GLU A 197 30.58 -21.32 20.26
C GLU A 197 31.75 -21.97 20.97
N HIS A 198 32.54 -21.17 21.73
CA HIS A 198 33.73 -21.62 22.47
C HIS A 198 33.47 -21.78 23.97
N ASP A 199 32.50 -21.04 24.51
CA ASP A 199 32.10 -21.09 25.91
C ASP A 199 30.58 -21.25 26.04
N PRO A 200 30.07 -22.51 26.09
CA PRO A 200 28.60 -22.77 26.22
C PRO A 200 27.99 -22.20 27.49
N SER A 201 28.79 -21.85 28.54
CA SER A 201 28.24 -21.24 29.75
C SER A 201 27.61 -19.87 29.53
N LEU A 202 27.96 -19.19 28.44
CA LEU A 202 27.34 -17.92 28.02
C LEU A 202 25.87 -18.09 27.70
N GLU A 203 25.48 -19.22 27.09
CA GLU A 203 24.09 -19.53 26.81
C GLU A 203 23.28 -19.68 28.11
N ASP A 204 23.88 -20.28 29.16
CA ASP A 204 23.24 -20.38 30.48
C ASP A 204 23.11 -19.01 31.16
N GLU A 205 24.15 -18.19 31.05
CA GLU A 205 24.10 -16.81 31.55
C GLU A 205 23.01 -15.98 30.85
N GLY A 206 22.90 -16.08 29.53
CA GLY A 206 21.83 -15.44 28.76
C GLY A 206 20.43 -15.92 29.21
N ARG A 207 20.25 -17.22 29.44
CA ARG A 207 19.00 -17.75 29.98
C ARG A 207 18.71 -17.25 31.39
N GLU A 208 19.72 -17.11 32.23
CA GLU A 208 19.59 -16.60 33.59
C GLU A 208 19.19 -15.13 33.61
N TRP A 209 19.80 -14.27 32.78
CA TRP A 209 19.38 -12.88 32.66
C TRP A 209 17.96 -12.74 32.16
N PHE A 210 17.52 -13.58 31.20
CA PHE A 210 16.13 -13.56 30.74
C PHE A 210 15.17 -14.03 31.83
N ARG A 211 15.52 -15.06 32.60
CA ARG A 211 14.72 -15.52 33.75
C ARG A 211 14.60 -14.41 34.80
N ARG A 212 15.70 -13.69 35.13
CA ARG A 212 15.66 -12.51 36.01
C ARG A 212 14.70 -11.43 35.50
N LEU A 213 14.74 -11.15 34.19
CA LEU A 213 13.82 -10.20 33.54
C LEU A 213 12.36 -10.64 33.71
N GLU A 214 12.05 -11.91 33.46
CA GLU A 214 10.70 -12.46 33.65
C GLU A 214 10.22 -12.42 35.09
N GLN A 215 11.13 -12.48 36.06
CA GLN A 215 10.84 -12.39 37.49
C GLN A 215 10.76 -10.96 38.02
N GLY A 216 10.94 -9.97 37.16
CA GLY A 216 10.85 -8.55 37.54
C GLY A 216 12.10 -8.03 38.26
N ASP A 217 13.28 -8.63 38.03
CA ASP A 217 14.54 -8.10 38.55
C ASP A 217 14.79 -6.69 38.05
N THR A 218 15.04 -5.75 38.99
CA THR A 218 15.15 -4.33 38.69
C THR A 218 16.29 -3.99 37.72
N GLU A 219 17.44 -4.64 37.85
CA GLU A 219 18.59 -4.41 36.97
C GLU A 219 18.29 -4.91 35.55
N ALA A 220 17.71 -6.12 35.43
CA ALA A 220 17.34 -6.69 34.14
C ALA A 220 16.27 -5.85 33.43
N GLN A 221 15.27 -5.33 34.17
CA GLN A 221 14.24 -4.43 33.63
C GLN A 221 14.82 -3.11 33.14
N GLN A 222 15.69 -2.45 33.93
CA GLN A 222 16.33 -1.19 33.53
C GLN A 222 17.17 -1.34 32.26
N LEU A 223 17.93 -2.43 32.12
CA LEU A 223 18.71 -2.70 30.93
C LEU A 223 17.82 -3.00 29.73
N TRP A 224 16.74 -3.76 29.92
CA TRP A 224 15.78 -4.03 28.88
C TRP A 224 15.06 -2.76 28.40
N GLU A 225 14.56 -1.93 29.32
CA GLU A 225 13.93 -0.64 29.01
C GLU A 225 14.88 0.27 28.22
N PHE A 226 16.16 0.32 28.63
CA PHE A 226 17.17 1.09 27.92
C PHE A 226 17.35 0.60 26.46
N PHE A 227 17.46 -0.73 26.22
CA PHE A 227 17.55 -1.25 24.86
C PHE A 227 16.29 -0.99 24.02
N VAL A 228 15.13 -1.01 24.63
CA VAL A 228 13.86 -0.67 23.97
C VAL A 228 13.85 0.81 23.57
N GLU A 229 14.16 1.71 24.51
CA GLU A 229 14.15 3.15 24.28
C GLU A 229 15.10 3.57 23.14
N VAL A 230 16.37 3.11 23.18
CA VAL A 230 17.34 3.48 22.16
C VAL A 230 16.97 2.91 20.78
N SER A 231 16.39 1.70 20.74
CA SER A 231 15.94 1.10 19.48
C SER A 231 14.74 1.83 18.89
N LEU A 232 13.80 2.25 19.74
CA LEU A 232 12.64 3.04 19.31
C LEU A 232 13.08 4.37 18.69
N GLY A 233 14.04 5.07 19.31
CA GLY A 233 14.58 6.31 18.74
C GLY A 233 15.14 6.15 17.33
N GLU A 234 15.85 5.06 17.07
CA GLU A 234 16.37 4.73 15.73
C GLU A 234 15.26 4.36 14.75
N PHE A 235 14.29 3.55 15.19
CA PHE A 235 13.17 3.17 14.33
C PHE A 235 12.31 4.39 13.97
N ASP A 236 12.04 5.29 14.91
CA ASP A 236 11.27 6.50 14.68
C ASP A 236 11.94 7.41 13.65
N ARG A 237 13.28 7.52 13.68
CA ARG A 237 14.03 8.25 12.67
C ARG A 237 13.83 7.66 11.27
N MET A 238 13.84 6.33 11.13
CA MET A 238 13.58 5.67 9.86
C MET A 238 12.11 5.82 9.42
N TYR A 239 11.16 5.70 10.34
CA TYR A 239 9.75 5.90 10.03
C TYR A 239 9.44 7.33 9.58
N GLN A 240 10.05 8.33 10.20
CA GLN A 240 9.91 9.73 9.77
C GLN A 240 10.40 9.92 8.34
N ARG A 241 11.57 9.36 7.97
CA ARG A 241 12.09 9.40 6.60
C ARG A 241 11.15 8.72 5.59
N LEU A 242 10.54 7.59 5.97
CA LEU A 242 9.57 6.87 5.16
C LEU A 242 8.17 7.52 5.16
N ASN A 243 7.97 8.62 5.90
CA ASN A 243 6.67 9.28 6.09
C ASN A 243 5.61 8.31 6.66
N ILE A 244 5.98 7.55 7.70
CA ILE A 244 5.14 6.56 8.36
C ILE A 244 5.05 6.87 9.85
N SER A 245 3.86 6.73 10.40
CA SER A 245 3.57 6.79 11.83
C SER A 245 2.64 5.65 12.22
N PHE A 246 2.59 5.35 13.51
CA PHE A 246 1.73 4.31 14.06
C PHE A 246 0.76 4.91 15.06
N ASP A 247 -0.50 4.40 15.06
CA ASP A 247 -1.47 4.77 16.10
C ASP A 247 -1.12 4.12 17.44
N HIS A 248 -0.52 2.90 17.38
CA HIS A 248 -0.07 2.18 18.55
C HIS A 248 1.28 1.50 18.30
N VAL A 249 2.15 1.56 19.31
CA VAL A 249 3.37 0.77 19.41
C VAL A 249 3.22 -0.16 20.59
N LEU A 250 2.94 -1.44 20.33
CA LEU A 250 2.63 -2.46 21.33
C LEU A 250 3.46 -3.70 21.05
N GLY A 251 4.55 -3.85 21.78
CA GLY A 251 5.46 -4.98 21.60
C GLY A 251 4.92 -6.30 22.18
N GLU A 252 5.68 -7.36 21.96
CA GLU A 252 5.40 -8.71 22.50
C GLU A 252 5.25 -8.69 24.03
N SER A 253 6.06 -7.87 24.73
CA SER A 253 6.05 -7.72 26.18
C SER A 253 4.71 -7.26 26.74
N PHE A 254 3.99 -6.40 26.01
CA PHE A 254 2.68 -5.88 26.39
C PHE A 254 1.62 -6.98 26.57
N TYR A 255 1.79 -8.12 25.92
CA TYR A 255 0.81 -9.22 25.94
C TYR A 255 1.16 -10.31 26.94
N ASN A 256 2.27 -10.23 27.69
CA ASN A 256 2.76 -11.28 28.57
C ASN A 256 1.75 -11.64 29.67
N ASP A 257 1.11 -10.65 30.31
CA ASP A 257 0.09 -10.81 31.34
C ASP A 257 -1.25 -11.35 30.80
N LYS A 258 -1.48 -11.29 29.49
CA LYS A 258 -2.74 -11.66 28.82
C LYS A 258 -2.75 -13.11 28.35
N MET A 259 -1.57 -13.72 28.18
CA MET A 259 -1.45 -15.09 27.65
C MET A 259 -2.09 -16.16 28.55
N GLN A 260 -2.00 -15.99 29.89
CA GLN A 260 -2.59 -16.95 30.83
C GLN A 260 -4.12 -17.01 30.74
N ALA A 261 -4.76 -15.88 30.46
CA ALA A 261 -6.22 -15.82 30.25
C ALA A 261 -6.62 -16.65 29.01
N VAL A 262 -5.82 -16.56 27.93
CA VAL A 262 -6.04 -17.38 26.71
C VAL A 262 -5.94 -18.87 27.01
N VAL A 263 -4.88 -19.27 27.74
CA VAL A 263 -4.70 -20.70 28.13
C VAL A 263 -5.88 -21.18 28.97
N ALA A 264 -6.33 -20.36 29.95
CA ALA A 264 -7.47 -20.68 30.78
C ALA A 264 -8.77 -20.82 29.97
N GLN A 265 -8.99 -19.93 29.01
CA GLN A 265 -10.15 -19.97 28.10
C GLN A 265 -10.15 -21.26 27.25
N LEU A 266 -9.03 -21.60 26.62
CA LEU A 266 -8.89 -22.82 25.82
C LEU A 266 -9.09 -24.06 26.65
N ARG A 267 -8.59 -24.10 27.90
CA ARG A 267 -8.77 -25.20 28.84
C ARG A 267 -10.24 -25.36 29.26
N ALA A 268 -10.91 -24.26 29.60
CA ALA A 268 -12.31 -24.26 29.96
C ALA A 268 -13.25 -24.77 28.83
N LYS A 269 -12.83 -24.53 27.57
CA LYS A 269 -13.53 -25.01 26.38
C LYS A 269 -13.17 -26.48 26.00
N GLY A 270 -12.25 -27.12 26.75
CA GLY A 270 -11.82 -28.50 26.49
C GLY A 270 -11.03 -28.68 25.20
N LEU A 271 -10.36 -27.61 24.71
CA LEU A 271 -9.61 -27.61 23.45
C LEU A 271 -8.13 -28.00 23.59
N LEU A 272 -7.61 -28.05 24.83
CA LEU A 272 -6.20 -28.39 25.09
C LEU A 272 -6.04 -29.90 25.28
N GLU A 273 -5.18 -30.48 24.50
CA GLU A 273 -4.75 -31.88 24.59
C GLU A 273 -3.24 -31.97 24.83
N GLU A 274 -2.83 -33.01 25.54
CA GLU A 274 -1.41 -33.30 25.75
C GLU A 274 -0.82 -34.03 24.53
N SER A 275 0.32 -33.52 24.03
CA SER A 275 1.07 -34.13 22.95
C SER A 275 2.55 -34.04 23.28
N ASP A 276 3.21 -35.18 23.49
CA ASP A 276 4.65 -35.25 23.85
C ASP A 276 5.01 -34.41 25.09
N GLY A 277 4.10 -34.26 26.05
CA GLY A 277 4.27 -33.47 27.26
C GLY A 277 4.04 -31.95 27.07
N ALA A 278 3.66 -31.50 25.88
CA ALA A 278 3.24 -30.12 25.58
C ALA A 278 1.71 -30.07 25.46
N LEU A 279 1.10 -28.86 25.59
CA LEU A 279 -0.32 -28.66 25.33
C LEU A 279 -0.55 -28.08 23.94
N VAL A 280 -1.42 -28.73 23.19
CA VAL A 280 -1.76 -28.35 21.81
C VAL A 280 -3.26 -28.21 21.61
N VAL A 281 -3.68 -27.48 20.58
CA VAL A 281 -5.03 -27.54 20.00
C VAL A 281 -4.96 -28.34 18.71
N ARG A 282 -5.80 -29.38 18.59
CA ARG A 282 -5.93 -30.17 17.36
C ARG A 282 -6.68 -29.40 16.31
N LEU A 283 -6.25 -29.52 15.05
CA LEU A 283 -6.77 -28.78 13.90
C LEU A 283 -6.96 -29.70 12.67
N GLU A 284 -7.33 -30.98 12.93
CA GLU A 284 -7.51 -31.94 11.84
C GLU A 284 -8.67 -31.55 10.90
N ASP A 285 -9.72 -30.92 11.41
CA ASP A 285 -10.88 -30.49 10.62
C ASP A 285 -10.46 -29.45 9.55
N GLU A 286 -9.46 -28.63 9.84
CA GLU A 286 -8.85 -27.68 8.90
C GLU A 286 -7.68 -28.28 8.09
N GLN A 287 -7.38 -29.56 8.26
CA GLN A 287 -6.22 -30.23 7.66
C GLN A 287 -4.89 -29.55 8.00
N LEU A 288 -4.77 -28.99 9.21
CA LEU A 288 -3.58 -28.34 9.72
C LEU A 288 -2.88 -29.18 10.80
N PRO A 289 -1.55 -29.05 10.94
CA PRO A 289 -0.83 -29.58 12.09
C PRO A 289 -1.36 -28.98 13.39
N PRO A 290 -1.25 -29.69 14.53
CA PRO A 290 -1.65 -29.16 15.83
C PRO A 290 -0.97 -27.83 16.14
N CYS A 291 -1.72 -26.91 16.76
CA CYS A 291 -1.18 -25.64 17.22
C CYS A 291 -0.64 -25.80 18.63
N LEU A 292 0.66 -25.57 18.81
CA LEU A 292 1.31 -25.64 20.13
C LEU A 292 0.94 -24.40 20.95
N ILE A 293 0.43 -24.60 22.17
CA ILE A 293 -0.01 -23.53 23.08
C ILE A 293 0.94 -23.39 24.27
N LEU A 294 1.33 -24.50 24.90
CA LEU A 294 2.32 -24.52 25.99
C LEU A 294 3.38 -25.57 25.73
N LYS A 295 4.64 -25.23 26.04
CA LYS A 295 5.75 -26.17 26.04
C LYS A 295 5.66 -27.15 27.20
N LYS A 296 6.54 -28.19 27.20
CA LYS A 296 6.66 -29.20 28.27
C LYS A 296 6.90 -28.60 29.66
N ASP A 297 7.62 -27.49 29.72
CA ASP A 297 7.92 -26.75 30.94
C ASP A 297 6.80 -25.81 31.38
N GLY A 298 5.66 -25.82 30.68
CA GLY A 298 4.51 -24.96 30.96
C GLY A 298 4.65 -23.52 30.47
N THR A 299 5.72 -23.18 29.77
CA THR A 299 5.91 -21.83 29.22
C THR A 299 5.06 -21.61 27.96
N THR A 300 4.53 -20.39 27.81
CA THR A 300 3.83 -19.93 26.61
C THR A 300 4.79 -19.68 25.45
N ILE A 301 4.24 -19.68 24.25
CA ILE A 301 5.01 -19.46 23.01
C ILE A 301 4.30 -18.49 22.06
N TYR A 302 4.91 -18.25 20.89
CA TYR A 302 4.39 -17.30 19.89
C TYR A 302 2.90 -17.47 19.56
N PRO A 303 2.33 -18.67 19.27
CA PRO A 303 0.91 -18.78 19.00
C PRO A 303 0.02 -18.30 20.15
N THR A 304 0.41 -18.57 21.42
CA THR A 304 -0.36 -18.12 22.58
C THR A 304 -0.37 -16.60 22.68
N ARG A 305 0.76 -15.95 22.35
CA ARG A 305 0.87 -14.49 22.32
C ARG A 305 0.02 -13.92 21.21
N ASP A 306 0.05 -14.48 20.01
CA ASP A 306 -0.73 -14.01 18.88
C ASP A 306 -2.23 -14.18 19.09
N LEU A 307 -2.65 -15.25 19.77
CA LEU A 307 -4.04 -15.39 20.23
C LEU A 307 -4.43 -14.26 21.19
N ALA A 308 -3.60 -13.97 22.20
CA ALA A 308 -3.84 -12.87 23.13
C ALA A 308 -3.87 -11.50 22.42
N THR A 309 -2.99 -11.31 21.43
CA THR A 309 -2.93 -10.12 20.60
C THR A 309 -4.21 -9.93 19.80
N ALA A 310 -4.68 -10.97 19.11
CA ALA A 310 -5.90 -10.92 18.31
C ALA A 310 -7.14 -10.60 19.16
N ILE A 311 -7.28 -11.28 20.31
CA ILE A 311 -8.38 -11.04 21.27
C ILE A 311 -8.34 -9.59 21.79
N TYR A 312 -7.17 -9.08 22.20
CA TYR A 312 -7.02 -7.70 22.65
C TYR A 312 -7.41 -6.68 21.57
N ARG A 313 -6.97 -6.90 20.34
CA ARG A 313 -7.29 -6.01 19.21
C ARG A 313 -8.78 -6.01 18.89
N HIS A 314 -9.44 -7.15 18.96
CA HIS A 314 -10.88 -7.21 18.77
C HIS A 314 -11.65 -6.61 19.95
N GLU A 315 -11.37 -7.04 21.18
CA GLU A 315 -12.15 -6.65 22.35
C GLU A 315 -11.88 -5.22 22.84
N VAL A 316 -10.61 -4.80 22.86
CA VAL A 316 -10.19 -3.51 23.42
C VAL A 316 -10.11 -2.43 22.34
N MET A 317 -9.46 -2.71 21.21
CA MET A 317 -9.36 -1.75 20.10
C MET A 317 -10.64 -1.71 19.27
N LYS A 318 -11.60 -2.63 19.51
CA LYS A 318 -12.88 -2.72 18.78
C LYS A 318 -12.68 -2.91 17.28
N ALA A 319 -11.74 -3.75 16.91
CA ALA A 319 -11.50 -4.07 15.51
C ALA A 319 -12.64 -4.91 14.92
N ASP A 320 -13.20 -4.46 13.79
CA ASP A 320 -14.11 -5.26 12.96
C ASP A 320 -13.33 -6.24 12.06
N ARG A 321 -12.08 -5.88 11.71
CA ARG A 321 -11.19 -6.69 10.88
C ARG A 321 -9.75 -6.56 11.36
N LEU A 322 -8.99 -7.67 11.31
CA LEU A 322 -7.58 -7.72 11.69
C LEU A 322 -6.74 -8.12 10.48
N LEU A 323 -5.79 -7.28 10.09
CA LEU A 323 -4.86 -7.54 8.99
C LEU A 323 -3.44 -7.70 9.54
N TYR A 324 -2.78 -8.80 9.15
CA TYR A 324 -1.40 -9.09 9.53
C TYR A 324 -0.51 -9.03 8.30
N VAL A 325 0.21 -7.92 8.14
CA VAL A 325 1.11 -7.69 6.99
C VAL A 325 2.47 -8.30 7.29
N VAL A 326 2.60 -9.60 7.05
CA VAL A 326 3.74 -10.44 7.45
C VAL A 326 4.20 -11.31 6.29
N GLY A 327 5.49 -11.67 6.25
CA GLY A 327 6.08 -12.49 5.19
C GLY A 327 5.35 -13.82 4.96
N GLY A 328 5.34 -14.27 3.72
CA GLY A 328 4.61 -15.47 3.29
C GLY A 328 5.04 -16.77 3.98
N GLU A 329 6.25 -16.80 4.55
CA GLU A 329 6.76 -17.92 5.35
C GLU A 329 5.98 -18.17 6.64
N GLN A 330 5.24 -17.16 7.15
CA GLN A 330 4.42 -17.27 8.35
C GLN A 330 2.98 -17.77 8.06
N LYS A 331 2.68 -18.16 6.82
CA LYS A 331 1.32 -18.55 6.40
C LYS A 331 0.71 -19.64 7.28
N LEU A 332 1.46 -20.71 7.54
CA LEU A 332 1.00 -21.82 8.38
C LEU A 332 0.67 -21.37 9.81
N HIS A 333 1.52 -20.53 10.38
CA HIS A 333 1.36 -19.98 11.71
C HIS A 333 0.02 -19.23 11.85
N PHE A 334 -0.25 -18.28 10.93
CA PHE A 334 -1.51 -17.52 10.97
C PHE A 334 -2.74 -18.40 10.69
N GLN A 335 -2.62 -19.40 9.81
CA GLN A 335 -3.70 -20.38 9.61
C GLN A 335 -4.03 -21.11 10.92
N GLN A 336 -3.01 -21.55 11.68
CA GLN A 336 -3.21 -22.20 12.98
C GLN A 336 -3.83 -21.25 14.00
N VAL A 337 -3.32 -20.01 14.13
CA VAL A 337 -3.86 -19.01 15.09
C VAL A 337 -5.33 -18.73 14.81
N PHE A 338 -5.69 -18.47 13.55
CA PHE A 338 -7.09 -18.20 13.19
C PHE A 338 -8.00 -19.41 13.35
N ALA A 339 -7.52 -20.62 13.08
CA ALA A 339 -8.25 -21.84 13.34
C ALA A 339 -8.52 -22.06 14.84
N VAL A 340 -7.51 -21.81 15.71
CA VAL A 340 -7.68 -21.89 17.16
C VAL A 340 -8.74 -20.89 17.66
N LEU A 341 -8.72 -19.64 17.18
CA LEU A 341 -9.75 -18.65 17.50
C LEU A 341 -11.15 -19.15 17.11
N LYS A 342 -11.29 -19.73 15.92
CA LYS A 342 -12.55 -20.28 15.44
C LYS A 342 -13.03 -21.45 16.31
N HIS A 343 -12.15 -22.40 16.65
CA HIS A 343 -12.45 -23.50 17.58
C HIS A 343 -12.81 -22.98 18.98
N ALA A 344 -12.19 -21.88 19.39
CA ALA A 344 -12.56 -21.18 20.63
C ALA A 344 -13.94 -20.50 20.55
N GLY A 345 -14.63 -20.55 19.40
CA GLY A 345 -15.97 -19.99 19.21
C GLY A 345 -15.98 -18.49 18.93
N GLU A 346 -14.84 -17.93 18.57
CA GLU A 346 -14.71 -16.53 18.21
C GLU A 346 -15.22 -16.31 16.77
N THR A 347 -16.46 -15.84 16.61
CA THR A 347 -17.09 -15.65 15.29
C THR A 347 -16.38 -14.61 14.41
N TRP A 348 -15.70 -13.66 15.04
CA TRP A 348 -14.91 -12.63 14.35
C TRP A 348 -13.58 -13.16 13.78
N ALA A 349 -13.19 -14.39 14.09
CA ALA A 349 -11.97 -15.01 13.55
C ALA A 349 -11.96 -15.05 12.01
N GLU A 350 -13.13 -15.08 11.36
CA GLU A 350 -13.27 -15.00 9.90
C GLU A 350 -12.86 -13.63 9.33
N GLN A 351 -12.77 -12.61 10.18
CA GLN A 351 -12.32 -11.26 9.81
C GLN A 351 -10.81 -11.04 10.05
N CYS A 352 -10.10 -12.10 10.49
CA CYS A 352 -8.66 -12.11 10.59
C CYS A 352 -8.04 -12.53 9.26
N GLU A 353 -7.12 -11.74 8.74
CA GLU A 353 -6.50 -12.01 7.43
C GLU A 353 -4.99 -11.82 7.48
N HIS A 354 -4.26 -12.85 7.07
CA HIS A 354 -2.84 -12.73 6.76
C HIS A 354 -2.69 -12.10 5.39
N VAL A 355 -1.99 -10.97 5.33
CA VAL A 355 -1.64 -10.25 4.10
C VAL A 355 -0.18 -10.59 3.77
N PRO A 356 0.07 -11.75 3.11
CA PRO A 356 1.42 -12.21 2.85
C PRO A 356 2.10 -11.39 1.78
N PHE A 357 3.43 -11.33 1.87
CA PHE A 357 4.27 -10.77 0.82
C PHE A 357 5.50 -11.65 0.58
N GLY A 358 6.05 -11.57 -0.66
CA GLY A 358 7.25 -12.28 -1.06
C GLY A 358 8.52 -11.65 -0.49
N LEU A 359 9.64 -12.32 -0.67
CA LEU A 359 10.94 -11.85 -0.21
C LEU A 359 11.46 -10.70 -1.11
N MET A 360 12.17 -9.76 -0.49
CA MET A 360 12.99 -8.80 -1.22
C MET A 360 14.44 -9.26 -1.24
N ARG A 361 15.05 -9.21 -2.42
CA ARG A 361 16.49 -9.42 -2.65
C ARG A 361 17.10 -8.10 -3.08
N PHE A 362 18.35 -7.92 -2.76
CA PHE A 362 19.12 -6.76 -3.21
C PHE A 362 20.35 -7.25 -3.96
N ALA A 363 20.48 -6.90 -5.23
CA ALA A 363 21.53 -7.37 -6.13
C ALA A 363 21.69 -8.92 -6.11
N GLY A 364 20.58 -9.66 -6.22
CA GLY A 364 20.56 -11.13 -6.28
C GLY A 364 20.91 -11.87 -4.98
N LYS A 365 21.15 -11.15 -3.87
CA LYS A 365 21.53 -11.77 -2.58
C LYS A 365 20.38 -11.77 -1.59
N LYS A 366 20.05 -12.96 -1.05
CA LYS A 366 19.10 -13.09 0.07
C LYS A 366 19.76 -12.50 1.32
N MET A 367 19.06 -11.57 1.97
CA MET A 367 19.54 -10.94 3.19
C MET A 367 19.36 -11.87 4.37
N SER A 368 20.46 -12.28 4.98
CA SER A 368 20.48 -13.16 6.14
C SER A 368 21.19 -12.48 7.31
N THR A 369 20.49 -12.35 8.42
CA THR A 369 21.00 -11.82 9.69
C THR A 369 22.00 -12.75 10.39
N ARG A 370 22.07 -14.05 10.01
CA ARG A 370 22.86 -15.08 10.73
C ARG A 370 24.38 -14.93 10.63
N ARG A 371 24.93 -14.05 9.78
CA ARG A 371 26.37 -13.82 9.61
C ARG A 371 26.81 -12.37 9.79
N GLY A 372 26.02 -11.54 10.48
CA GLY A 372 26.38 -10.15 10.80
C GLY A 372 26.40 -9.16 9.62
N LYS A 373 26.02 -9.59 8.40
CA LYS A 373 25.91 -8.72 7.23
C LYS A 373 24.43 -8.43 6.95
N VAL A 374 23.85 -7.56 7.78
CA VAL A 374 22.54 -6.97 7.51
C VAL A 374 22.78 -5.71 6.68
N VAL A 375 22.13 -5.59 5.52
CA VAL A 375 22.08 -4.31 4.82
C VAL A 375 21.12 -3.41 5.60
N LYS A 376 21.66 -2.38 6.22
CA LYS A 376 20.86 -1.39 6.95
C LYS A 376 19.99 -0.63 5.97
N LEU A 377 18.73 -0.44 6.31
CA LEU A 377 17.83 0.35 5.47
C LEU A 377 18.34 1.78 5.30
N GLU A 378 18.88 2.37 6.37
CA GLU A 378 19.45 3.72 6.35
C GLU A 378 20.51 3.88 5.26
N GLU A 379 21.47 2.95 5.15
CA GLU A 379 22.51 3.00 4.11
C GLU A 379 21.93 3.01 2.69
N VAL A 380 20.84 2.26 2.48
CA VAL A 380 20.14 2.22 1.18
C VAL A 380 19.39 3.52 0.90
N LEU A 381 18.73 4.09 1.93
CA LEU A 381 18.06 5.39 1.81
C LEU A 381 19.07 6.51 1.51
N ASP A 382 20.21 6.54 2.23
CA ASP A 382 21.24 7.56 2.05
C ASP A 382 21.87 7.48 0.64
N GLU A 383 22.15 6.28 0.16
CA GLU A 383 22.66 6.07 -1.21
C GLU A 383 21.62 6.53 -2.26
N ALA A 384 20.34 6.23 -2.06
CA ALA A 384 19.28 6.65 -2.95
C ALA A 384 19.16 8.18 -3.01
N VAL A 385 19.20 8.84 -1.86
CA VAL A 385 19.12 10.29 -1.73
C VAL A 385 20.35 10.97 -2.39
N ALA A 386 21.56 10.45 -2.12
CA ALA A 386 22.77 10.99 -2.72
C ALA A 386 22.73 10.91 -4.26
N ARG A 387 22.35 9.75 -4.82
CA ARG A 387 22.21 9.57 -6.28
C ARG A 387 21.10 10.47 -6.87
N ALA A 388 19.97 10.60 -6.17
CA ALA A 388 18.90 11.52 -6.59
C ALA A 388 19.39 12.97 -6.59
N GLN A 389 20.18 13.38 -5.59
CA GLN A 389 20.79 14.71 -5.51
C GLN A 389 21.70 14.98 -6.72
N ASP A 390 22.57 14.03 -7.08
CA ASP A 390 23.47 14.16 -8.23
C ASP A 390 22.67 14.38 -9.52
N ILE A 391 21.65 13.57 -9.77
CA ILE A 391 20.80 13.67 -10.96
C ILE A 391 20.04 15.00 -11.01
N ILE A 392 19.50 15.46 -9.88
CA ILE A 392 18.76 16.72 -9.80
C ILE A 392 19.71 17.89 -10.04
N THR A 393 20.89 17.89 -9.45
CA THR A 393 21.89 18.94 -9.62
C THR A 393 22.35 19.04 -11.08
N GLU A 394 22.56 17.91 -11.75
CA GLU A 394 22.92 17.87 -13.17
C GLU A 394 21.81 18.44 -14.07
N LYS A 395 20.56 18.02 -13.83
CA LYS A 395 19.42 18.41 -14.69
C LYS A 395 18.90 19.82 -14.42
N ASN A 396 18.92 20.27 -13.17
CA ASN A 396 18.38 21.56 -12.74
C ASN A 396 19.25 22.21 -11.64
N PRO A 397 20.45 22.74 -11.99
CA PRO A 397 21.40 23.26 -11.01
C PRO A 397 20.87 24.46 -10.21
N ASN A 398 19.85 25.16 -10.71
CA ASN A 398 19.25 26.33 -10.06
C ASN A 398 17.99 26.03 -9.26
N LEU A 399 17.65 24.75 -9.10
CA LEU A 399 16.46 24.34 -8.32
C LEU A 399 16.67 24.73 -6.86
N LEU A 400 15.68 25.39 -6.28
CA LEU A 400 15.63 25.67 -4.84
C LEU A 400 15.33 24.38 -4.07
N GLU A 401 15.85 24.25 -2.86
CA GLU A 401 15.58 23.13 -1.94
C GLU A 401 15.98 21.75 -2.53
N GLN A 402 17.02 21.69 -3.33
CA GLN A 402 17.48 20.45 -4.00
C GLN A 402 17.61 19.26 -3.05
N GLN A 403 18.13 19.47 -1.83
CA GLN A 403 18.31 18.40 -0.85
C GLN A 403 16.98 17.81 -0.38
N ALA A 404 15.98 18.65 -0.09
CA ALA A 404 14.65 18.17 0.31
C ALA A 404 13.96 17.40 -0.82
N ILE A 405 14.10 17.89 -2.06
CA ILE A 405 13.56 17.20 -3.24
C ILE A 405 14.29 15.88 -3.48
N ALA A 406 15.61 15.83 -3.29
CA ALA A 406 16.40 14.61 -3.42
C ALA A 406 15.99 13.55 -2.38
N GLU A 407 15.70 13.96 -1.13
CA GLU A 407 15.13 13.10 -0.11
C GLU A 407 13.77 12.53 -0.57
N ASP A 408 12.86 13.38 -1.04
CA ASP A 408 11.52 12.96 -1.51
C ASP A 408 11.59 12.02 -2.73
N VAL A 409 12.54 12.24 -3.63
CA VAL A 409 12.72 11.44 -4.86
C VAL A 409 13.45 10.13 -4.57
N GLY A 410 14.54 10.18 -3.81
CA GLY A 410 15.35 9.01 -3.47
C GLY A 410 14.56 8.00 -2.65
N ILE A 411 13.88 8.45 -1.60
CA ILE A 411 13.01 7.59 -0.78
C ILE A 411 11.80 7.12 -1.59
N GLY A 412 11.19 8.01 -2.36
CA GLY A 412 10.08 7.68 -3.26
C GLY A 412 10.44 6.58 -4.25
N ALA A 413 11.66 6.59 -4.79
CA ALA A 413 12.15 5.55 -5.70
C ALA A 413 12.18 4.15 -5.04
N ILE A 414 12.61 4.08 -3.78
CA ILE A 414 12.67 2.83 -3.02
C ILE A 414 11.25 2.32 -2.72
N ILE A 415 10.39 3.17 -2.19
CA ILE A 415 9.00 2.82 -1.85
C ILE A 415 8.25 2.36 -3.10
N PHE A 416 8.33 3.13 -4.18
CA PHE A 416 7.64 2.80 -5.43
C PHE A 416 8.20 1.54 -6.08
N GLY A 417 9.52 1.35 -6.02
CA GLY A 417 10.21 0.18 -6.55
C GLY A 417 9.72 -1.14 -5.94
N ASP A 418 9.31 -1.11 -4.66
CA ASP A 418 8.63 -2.24 -4.02
C ASP A 418 7.15 -2.30 -4.42
N LEU A 419 6.39 -1.22 -4.18
CA LEU A 419 4.93 -1.19 -4.28
C LEU A 419 4.39 -1.32 -5.71
N LYS A 420 5.20 -1.10 -6.75
CA LYS A 420 4.79 -1.34 -8.14
C LYS A 420 4.58 -2.81 -8.47
N ASN A 421 5.17 -3.71 -7.69
CA ASN A 421 5.08 -5.15 -7.88
C ASN A 421 3.90 -5.73 -7.11
N ASN A 422 3.30 -6.80 -7.62
CA ASN A 422 2.36 -7.58 -6.82
C ASN A 422 3.05 -8.04 -5.53
N ARG A 423 2.41 -7.80 -4.38
CA ARG A 423 3.02 -8.06 -3.07
C ARG A 423 3.46 -9.51 -2.87
N LEU A 424 2.82 -10.47 -3.53
CA LEU A 424 3.17 -11.89 -3.42
C LEU A 424 4.46 -12.26 -4.17
N ASN A 425 4.88 -11.43 -5.10
CA ASN A 425 6.10 -11.70 -5.87
C ASN A 425 7.36 -11.45 -5.03
N GLU A 426 8.38 -12.26 -5.28
CA GLU A 426 9.74 -11.89 -4.87
C GLU A 426 10.20 -10.68 -5.70
N VAL A 427 10.88 -9.74 -5.06
CA VAL A 427 11.41 -8.53 -5.71
C VAL A 427 12.92 -8.56 -5.64
N ASP A 428 13.58 -8.54 -6.79
CA ASP A 428 15.03 -8.26 -6.88
C ASP A 428 15.19 -6.76 -7.12
N PHE A 429 15.51 -6.03 -6.05
CA PHE A 429 15.54 -4.58 -6.08
C PHE A 429 16.88 -4.06 -6.61
N SER A 430 16.81 -3.22 -7.63
CA SER A 430 17.93 -2.45 -8.19
C SER A 430 17.73 -0.97 -7.93
N LEU A 431 18.65 -0.36 -7.16
CA LEU A 431 18.61 1.07 -6.89
C LEU A 431 18.84 1.90 -8.17
N GLU A 432 19.69 1.40 -9.06
CA GLU A 432 19.99 2.06 -10.34
C GLU A 432 18.73 2.16 -11.21
N GLU A 433 17.97 1.07 -11.33
CA GLU A 433 16.73 1.05 -12.09
C GLU A 433 15.64 1.91 -11.43
N ALA A 434 15.53 1.86 -10.09
CA ALA A 434 14.50 2.57 -9.34
C ALA A 434 14.63 4.10 -9.44
N LEU A 435 15.85 4.64 -9.61
CA LEU A 435 16.14 6.06 -9.69
C LEU A 435 16.06 6.63 -11.11
N THR A 436 15.73 5.83 -12.13
CA THR A 436 15.56 6.34 -13.49
C THR A 436 14.33 7.26 -13.58
N PHE A 437 14.45 8.35 -14.33
CA PHE A 437 13.34 9.29 -14.61
C PHE A 437 12.53 8.89 -15.85
N GLU A 438 12.71 7.66 -16.30
CA GLU A 438 12.00 7.03 -17.41
C GLU A 438 11.55 5.64 -17.01
N GLY A 439 10.58 5.09 -17.73
CA GLY A 439 10.08 3.74 -17.47
C GLY A 439 9.10 3.67 -16.30
N GLU A 440 9.12 2.57 -15.54
CA GLU A 440 8.15 2.26 -14.49
C GLU A 440 8.71 2.58 -13.10
N THR A 441 8.94 3.86 -12.80
CA THR A 441 9.60 4.31 -11.57
C THR A 441 8.81 5.38 -10.82
N GLY A 442 9.06 5.51 -9.52
CA GLY A 442 8.53 6.60 -8.70
C GLY A 442 8.96 7.98 -9.21
N PRO A 443 10.28 8.20 -9.45
CA PRO A 443 10.78 9.46 -10.03
C PRO A 443 10.12 9.86 -11.34
N TYR A 444 9.78 8.91 -12.21
CA TYR A 444 9.03 9.19 -13.44
C TYR A 444 7.64 9.78 -13.16
N VAL A 445 6.90 9.22 -12.20
CA VAL A 445 5.58 9.72 -11.82
C VAL A 445 5.69 11.08 -11.13
N GLN A 446 6.64 11.24 -10.19
CA GLN A 446 6.91 12.50 -9.49
C GLN A 446 7.33 13.60 -10.47
N TYR A 447 8.20 13.30 -11.41
CA TYR A 447 8.62 14.25 -12.44
C TYR A 447 7.46 14.65 -13.38
N THR A 448 6.58 13.70 -13.73
CA THR A 448 5.39 14.03 -14.52
C THR A 448 4.48 14.99 -13.75
N HIS A 449 4.24 14.76 -12.44
CA HIS A 449 3.50 15.67 -11.59
C HIS A 449 4.13 17.07 -11.56
N ALA A 450 5.44 17.17 -11.28
CA ALA A 450 6.17 18.46 -11.24
C ALA A 450 6.11 19.19 -12.59
N ARG A 451 6.22 18.47 -13.71
CA ARG A 451 6.06 19.04 -15.06
C ARG A 451 4.69 19.66 -15.25
N ILE A 452 3.61 18.96 -14.82
CA ILE A 452 2.25 19.50 -14.93
C ILE A 452 2.11 20.76 -14.08
N ARG A 453 2.60 20.77 -12.84
CA ARG A 453 2.55 21.95 -11.96
C ARG A 453 3.28 23.15 -12.58
N SER A 454 4.48 22.94 -13.12
CA SER A 454 5.24 23.99 -13.80
C SER A 454 4.52 24.51 -15.07
N LEU A 455 3.84 23.63 -15.80
CA LEU A 455 3.02 24.02 -16.96
C LEU A 455 1.83 24.90 -16.53
N LEU A 456 1.13 24.53 -15.47
CA LEU A 456 -0.01 25.27 -14.94
C LEU A 456 0.39 26.63 -14.37
N GLU A 457 1.56 26.74 -13.74
CA GLU A 457 2.13 28.03 -13.32
C GLU A 457 2.35 28.97 -14.53
N LYS A 458 2.89 28.45 -15.63
CA LYS A 458 3.09 29.22 -16.87
C LYS A 458 1.76 29.66 -17.50
N ALA A 459 0.76 28.78 -17.50
CA ALA A 459 -0.56 29.09 -18.04
C ALA A 459 -1.26 30.23 -17.25
N ARG A 460 -1.14 30.23 -15.93
CA ARG A 460 -1.64 31.32 -15.06
C ARG A 460 -0.92 32.63 -15.31
N ALA A 461 0.40 32.63 -15.44
CA ALA A 461 1.18 33.83 -15.74
C ALA A 461 0.82 34.46 -17.11
N HIS A 462 0.44 33.64 -18.10
CA HIS A 462 -0.02 34.14 -19.40
C HIS A 462 -1.40 34.81 -19.31
N SER A 463 -2.35 34.21 -18.57
CA SER A 463 -3.69 34.80 -18.38
C SER A 463 -3.65 36.14 -17.60
N ASP A 464 -2.73 36.30 -16.66
CA ASP A 464 -2.56 37.55 -15.90
C ASP A 464 -1.99 38.69 -16.77
N VAL A 465 -1.11 38.37 -17.73
CA VAL A 465 -0.55 39.37 -18.68
C VAL A 465 -1.61 39.83 -19.68
N ASP A 466 -2.46 38.93 -20.18
CA ASP A 466 -3.55 39.29 -21.08
C ASP A 466 -4.65 40.12 -20.40
N SER A 467 -4.91 39.89 -19.10
CA SER A 467 -5.88 40.67 -18.32
C SER A 467 -5.40 42.12 -18.02
N THR A 468 -4.08 42.36 -17.95
CA THR A 468 -3.51 43.68 -17.73
C THR A 468 -3.40 44.51 -18.99
N SER A 469 -3.52 43.93 -20.19
CA SER A 469 -3.48 44.60 -21.48
C SER A 469 -4.87 45.00 -22.03
N SER A 470 -5.94 44.66 -21.30
CA SER A 470 -7.33 44.97 -21.69
C SER A 470 -7.99 45.96 -20.74
N ASP A 471 -7.35 47.14 -20.49
CA ASP A 471 -8.08 48.30 -19.97
C ASP A 471 -8.95 48.91 -21.09
N ASN A 472 -10.27 48.87 -20.88
CA ASN A 472 -11.38 49.39 -21.63
C ASN A 472 -12.09 48.41 -22.56
N VAL A 473 -13.10 47.70 -21.99
CA VAL A 473 -14.48 47.79 -22.45
C VAL A 473 -15.38 47.16 -21.35
N LEU A 474 -16.32 47.96 -20.87
CA LEU A 474 -17.41 47.62 -19.99
C LEU A 474 -18.12 46.32 -20.43
N ALA A 475 -18.20 45.34 -19.56
CA ALA A 475 -19.19 44.28 -19.64
C ALA A 475 -19.80 44.05 -18.26
N GLN A 476 -20.94 44.72 -18.03
CA GLN A 476 -22.03 44.15 -17.25
C GLN A 476 -22.46 42.91 -17.99
N ASP A 477 -22.35 41.77 -17.34
CA ASP A 477 -23.34 40.69 -17.27
C ASP A 477 -22.69 39.48 -16.59
N GLY A 478 -23.22 39.17 -15.40
CA GLY A 478 -22.83 38.01 -14.63
C GLY A 478 -23.33 36.72 -15.30
N HIS A 479 -22.55 36.18 -16.20
CA HIS A 479 -22.71 34.83 -16.69
C HIS A 479 -21.44 34.03 -16.30
N SER A 480 -21.63 33.02 -15.46
CA SER A 480 -20.71 31.92 -15.35
C SER A 480 -20.37 31.45 -16.77
N PRO A 481 -19.08 31.19 -17.11
CA PRO A 481 -18.76 30.71 -18.46
C PRO A 481 -19.55 29.43 -18.71
N ASP A 482 -20.41 29.49 -19.76
CA ASP A 482 -21.19 28.35 -20.22
C ASP A 482 -20.27 27.16 -20.48
N LEU A 483 -20.39 26.14 -19.67
CA LEU A 483 -19.73 24.83 -19.84
C LEU A 483 -20.18 24.07 -21.11
N ASN A 484 -20.98 24.71 -21.94
CA ASN A 484 -21.77 24.06 -23.01
C ASN A 484 -21.14 24.06 -24.41
N ILE A 485 -19.87 24.50 -24.58
CA ILE A 485 -19.24 24.46 -25.92
C ILE A 485 -17.86 23.81 -25.83
N VAL A 486 -17.82 22.50 -25.59
CA VAL A 486 -16.66 21.68 -25.95
C VAL A 486 -17.03 20.98 -27.26
N SER A 487 -16.64 21.53 -28.39
CA SER A 487 -16.81 20.87 -29.69
C SER A 487 -15.87 19.66 -29.79
N ASP A 488 -16.29 18.62 -30.49
CA ASP A 488 -15.51 17.40 -30.76
C ASP A 488 -14.13 17.70 -31.35
N GLU A 489 -13.99 18.82 -32.10
CA GLU A 489 -12.74 19.30 -32.70
C GLU A 489 -11.68 19.76 -31.67
N MET A 490 -12.10 20.05 -30.43
CA MET A 490 -11.18 20.54 -29.36
C MET A 490 -10.57 19.39 -28.55
N LEU A 491 -11.07 18.18 -28.66
CA LEU A 491 -10.62 16.97 -27.94
C LEU A 491 -9.99 15.99 -28.89
N GLY A 492 -8.69 16.04 -28.97
CA GLY A 492 -7.92 15.01 -29.67
C GLY A 492 -8.01 13.66 -28.94
N ASP A 493 -7.65 12.60 -29.65
CA ASP A 493 -7.63 11.23 -29.13
C ASP A 493 -6.77 11.07 -27.87
N ALA A 494 -5.72 11.88 -27.74
CA ALA A 494 -4.84 11.84 -26.59
C ALA A 494 -5.51 12.41 -25.32
N GLY A 495 -6.25 13.52 -25.45
CA GLY A 495 -7.02 14.10 -24.35
C GLY A 495 -8.16 13.18 -23.91
N TRP A 496 -8.89 12.60 -24.87
CA TRP A 496 -9.92 11.60 -24.58
C TRP A 496 -9.38 10.37 -23.87
N ALA A 497 -8.23 9.83 -24.30
CA ALA A 497 -7.58 8.70 -23.66
C ALA A 497 -7.14 9.01 -22.22
N LEU A 498 -6.64 10.24 -21.98
CA LEU A 498 -6.29 10.69 -20.64
C LEU A 498 -7.54 10.80 -19.76
N LEU A 499 -8.64 11.41 -20.24
CA LEU A 499 -9.88 11.53 -19.49
C LEU A 499 -10.44 10.16 -19.10
N LYS A 500 -10.44 9.19 -20.04
CA LYS A 500 -10.83 7.80 -19.75
C LYS A 500 -9.92 7.13 -18.71
N GLN A 501 -8.63 7.42 -18.74
CA GLN A 501 -7.69 6.90 -17.74
C GLN A 501 -8.01 7.46 -16.34
N LEU A 502 -8.30 8.76 -16.23
CA LEU A 502 -8.69 9.39 -14.95
C LEU A 502 -10.02 8.82 -14.43
N ASP A 503 -11.00 8.56 -15.30
CA ASP A 503 -12.30 7.97 -14.94
C ASP A 503 -12.17 6.58 -14.26
N ARG A 504 -11.07 5.88 -14.47
CA ARG A 504 -10.82 4.56 -13.85
C ARG A 504 -10.42 4.65 -12.37
N TYR A 505 -10.02 5.83 -11.86
CA TYR A 505 -9.48 6.02 -10.51
C TYR A 505 -10.35 5.40 -9.43
N HIS A 506 -11.65 5.75 -9.41
CA HIS A 506 -12.62 5.25 -8.43
C HIS A 506 -12.63 3.71 -8.35
N GLY A 507 -12.73 3.04 -9.50
CA GLY A 507 -12.72 1.58 -9.57
C GLY A 507 -11.38 0.95 -9.15
N GLN A 508 -10.25 1.59 -9.48
CA GLN A 508 -8.93 1.11 -9.08
C GLN A 508 -8.71 1.25 -7.57
N LEU A 509 -9.19 2.33 -6.96
CA LEU A 509 -9.09 2.53 -5.52
C LEU A 509 -9.91 1.47 -4.75
N ILE A 510 -11.14 1.21 -5.17
CA ILE A 510 -11.97 0.13 -4.62
C ILE A 510 -11.29 -1.24 -4.79
N ARG A 511 -10.71 -1.49 -5.96
CA ARG A 511 -10.00 -2.74 -6.25
C ARG A 511 -8.79 -2.92 -5.34
N ALA A 512 -7.97 -1.87 -5.18
CA ALA A 512 -6.81 -1.89 -4.29
C ALA A 512 -7.18 -2.21 -2.84
N ALA A 513 -8.27 -1.59 -2.34
CA ALA A 513 -8.77 -1.83 -0.99
C ALA A 513 -9.31 -3.26 -0.80
N ARG A 514 -10.09 -3.78 -1.75
CA ARG A 514 -10.66 -5.14 -1.67
C ARG A 514 -9.62 -6.24 -1.81
N GLN A 515 -8.63 -6.05 -2.67
CA GLN A 515 -7.56 -7.02 -2.91
C GLN A 515 -6.40 -6.85 -1.93
N LEU A 516 -6.40 -5.82 -1.10
CA LEU A 516 -5.29 -5.43 -0.23
C LEU A 516 -3.97 -5.33 -1.02
N GLU A 517 -4.02 -4.68 -2.20
CA GLU A 517 -2.94 -4.71 -3.18
C GLU A 517 -2.54 -3.29 -3.63
N PRO A 518 -1.48 -2.70 -3.02
CA PRO A 518 -1.01 -1.36 -3.38
C PRO A 518 -0.54 -1.22 -4.82
N SER A 519 -0.07 -2.30 -5.46
CA SER A 519 0.43 -2.25 -6.84
C SER A 519 -0.64 -1.82 -7.86
N VAL A 520 -1.91 -1.99 -7.52
CA VAL A 520 -3.04 -1.49 -8.33
C VAL A 520 -2.98 0.05 -8.46
N ILE A 521 -2.67 0.73 -7.35
CA ILE A 521 -2.53 2.21 -7.33
C ILE A 521 -1.23 2.64 -8.03
N ALA A 522 -0.14 1.91 -7.82
CA ALA A 522 1.13 2.19 -8.49
C ALA A 522 1.01 2.07 -10.02
N ARG A 523 0.34 1.02 -10.50
CA ARG A 523 0.07 0.84 -11.94
C ARG A 523 -0.82 1.96 -12.48
N PHE A 524 -1.88 2.31 -11.76
CA PHE A 524 -2.75 3.42 -12.16
C PHE A 524 -1.98 4.75 -12.28
N ALA A 525 -1.07 5.04 -11.34
CA ALA A 525 -0.22 6.25 -11.39
C ALA A 525 0.69 6.26 -12.62
N LEU A 526 1.33 5.12 -12.95
CA LEU A 526 2.16 4.97 -14.16
C LEU A 526 1.36 5.17 -15.44
N ASP A 527 0.23 4.47 -15.56
CA ASP A 527 -0.63 4.57 -16.74
C ASP A 527 -1.13 6.02 -16.93
N THR A 528 -1.44 6.71 -15.84
CA THR A 528 -1.88 8.12 -15.85
C THR A 528 -0.74 9.05 -16.28
N ALA A 529 0.47 8.86 -15.74
CA ALA A 529 1.64 9.63 -16.14
C ALA A 529 1.98 9.43 -17.62
N GLN A 530 1.90 8.20 -18.12
CA GLN A 530 2.11 7.88 -19.52
C GLN A 530 1.01 8.50 -20.43
N ALA A 531 -0.25 8.44 -20.02
CA ALA A 531 -1.35 9.04 -20.75
C ALA A 531 -1.20 10.57 -20.83
N PHE A 532 -0.82 11.21 -19.72
CA PHE A 532 -0.53 12.66 -19.70
C PHE A 532 0.65 13.02 -20.62
N ASN A 533 1.76 12.30 -20.58
CA ASN A 533 2.90 12.58 -21.42
C ASN A 533 2.58 12.45 -22.93
N ARG A 534 1.70 11.50 -23.30
CA ARG A 534 1.17 11.40 -24.68
C ARG A 534 0.28 12.59 -25.05
N PHE A 535 -0.58 13.03 -24.13
CA PHE A 535 -1.42 14.20 -24.30
C PHE A 535 -0.57 15.48 -24.48
N TYR A 536 0.40 15.69 -23.59
CA TYR A 536 1.33 16.82 -23.63
C TYR A 536 2.14 16.89 -24.94
N ALA A 537 2.55 15.73 -25.48
CA ALA A 537 3.32 15.66 -26.73
C ALA A 537 2.50 16.00 -27.97
N LYS A 538 1.17 15.78 -27.93
CA LYS A 538 0.28 15.94 -29.10
C LYS A 538 -0.52 17.23 -29.09
N GLU A 539 -0.71 17.86 -27.92
CA GLU A 539 -1.62 18.97 -27.77
C GLU A 539 -0.97 20.14 -27.01
N ARG A 540 -1.19 21.38 -27.48
CA ARG A 540 -0.76 22.59 -26.77
C ARG A 540 -1.71 22.84 -25.60
N ILE A 541 -1.21 22.81 -24.36
CA ILE A 541 -2.06 22.94 -23.17
C ILE A 541 -2.24 24.41 -22.77
N VAL A 542 -1.18 25.21 -22.79
CA VAL A 542 -1.20 26.63 -22.34
C VAL A 542 -2.12 27.48 -23.21
N ASP A 543 -2.04 27.31 -24.55
CA ASP A 543 -2.82 28.08 -25.52
C ASP A 543 -4.05 27.32 -26.04
N GLY A 544 -4.32 26.15 -25.46
CA GLY A 544 -5.25 25.18 -26.02
C GLY A 544 -6.69 25.25 -25.50
N GLY A 545 -7.01 26.25 -24.68
CA GLY A 545 -8.33 26.40 -24.10
C GLY A 545 -8.48 25.85 -22.67
N GLN A 546 -9.52 26.32 -21.98
CA GLN A 546 -9.70 26.11 -20.53
C GLN A 546 -9.84 24.64 -20.12
N TRP A 547 -10.47 23.80 -20.94
CA TRP A 547 -10.65 22.39 -20.62
C TRP A 547 -9.34 21.60 -20.58
N ARG A 548 -8.32 21.94 -21.41
CA ARG A 548 -7.01 21.31 -21.40
C ARG A 548 -6.26 21.63 -20.11
N ILE A 549 -6.39 22.87 -19.66
CA ILE A 549 -5.85 23.31 -18.36
C ILE A 549 -6.55 22.54 -17.23
N GLN A 550 -7.89 22.43 -17.27
CA GLN A 550 -8.65 21.68 -16.26
C GLN A 550 -8.28 20.19 -16.23
N LEU A 551 -8.11 19.57 -17.39
CA LEU A 551 -7.68 18.16 -17.48
C LEU A 551 -6.27 17.97 -16.93
N ALA A 552 -5.36 18.90 -17.18
CA ALA A 552 -4.01 18.91 -16.62
C ALA A 552 -4.04 19.09 -15.08
N GLU A 553 -4.87 20.02 -14.57
CA GLU A 553 -5.05 20.21 -13.12
C GLU A 553 -5.55 18.93 -12.44
N GLN A 554 -6.61 18.33 -12.97
CA GLN A 554 -7.16 17.08 -12.42
C GLN A 554 -6.16 15.93 -12.50
N THR A 555 -5.34 15.88 -13.56
CA THR A 555 -4.28 14.88 -13.66
C THR A 555 -3.22 15.09 -12.58
N ALA A 556 -2.77 16.33 -12.33
CA ALA A 556 -1.81 16.61 -11.28
C ALA A 556 -2.35 16.26 -9.90
N ASP A 557 -3.60 16.63 -9.59
CA ASP A 557 -4.23 16.33 -8.31
C ASP A 557 -4.39 14.81 -8.09
N MET A 558 -4.74 14.08 -9.14
CA MET A 558 -4.88 12.63 -9.08
C MET A 558 -3.53 11.91 -8.95
N LEU A 559 -2.48 12.38 -9.64
CA LEU A 559 -1.11 11.87 -9.44
C LEU A 559 -0.63 12.15 -8.01
N ALA A 560 -0.85 13.35 -7.49
CA ALA A 560 -0.51 13.69 -6.10
C ALA A 560 -1.26 12.80 -5.10
N SER A 561 -2.56 12.55 -5.33
CA SER A 561 -3.35 11.64 -4.49
C SER A 561 -2.82 10.21 -4.54
N THR A 562 -2.51 9.67 -5.72
CA THR A 562 -1.96 8.31 -5.85
C THR A 562 -0.58 8.17 -5.22
N LEU A 563 0.31 9.14 -5.40
CA LEU A 563 1.61 9.17 -4.73
C LEU A 563 1.44 9.19 -3.21
N ARG A 564 0.55 10.03 -2.67
CA ARG A 564 0.23 10.08 -1.22
C ARG A 564 -0.28 8.73 -0.70
N LEU A 565 -1.16 8.06 -1.42
CA LEU A 565 -1.66 6.72 -1.03
C LEU A 565 -0.54 5.69 -0.92
N LEU A 566 0.45 5.77 -1.79
CA LEU A 566 1.64 4.91 -1.76
C LEU A 566 2.69 5.36 -0.73
N GLY A 567 2.53 6.54 -0.12
CA GLY A 567 3.47 7.09 0.84
C GLY A 567 4.57 7.96 0.25
N LEU A 568 4.48 8.27 -1.05
CA LEU A 568 5.41 9.17 -1.71
C LEU A 568 4.93 10.62 -1.62
N LYS A 569 5.87 11.55 -1.61
CA LYS A 569 5.58 12.97 -1.79
C LYS A 569 5.49 13.31 -3.28
N ALA A 570 4.73 14.36 -3.59
CA ALA A 570 4.52 14.87 -4.95
C ALA A 570 5.13 16.27 -5.06
N PRO A 571 6.44 16.41 -5.37
CA PRO A 571 7.07 17.71 -5.48
C PRO A 571 6.47 18.53 -6.63
N ASN A 572 6.30 19.83 -6.42
CA ASN A 572 5.78 20.73 -7.44
C ASN A 572 6.83 21.14 -8.47
N ARG A 573 8.11 20.98 -8.14
CA ARG A 573 9.28 21.28 -9.00
C ARG A 573 10.35 20.22 -8.81
N MET A 574 11.00 19.86 -9.90
CA MET A 574 12.12 18.91 -9.90
C MET A 574 13.18 19.33 -10.92
#